data_b56a5c8bd96e8f8984e5a8868dbda8c2
#
_entry.id   b56a5c8bd96e8f8984e5a8868dbda8c2
#
_cell.length_a   1.000
_cell.length_b   1.000
_cell.length_c   1.000
_cell.angle_alpha   90.00
_cell.angle_beta   90.00
_cell.angle_gamma   90.00
#
_symmetry.space_group_name_H-M   'P 1'
#
loop_
_entity.id
_entity.type
_entity.pdbx_description
1 polymer ?
#
loop_
_entity_poly.entity_id
_entity_poly.type
_entity_poly.pdbx_seq_one_letter_code
_entity_poly.pdbx_strand_id
1 'polypeptide(L)'
;MLDILLLWFGSAPETSFFTRTGVLLFLIMEAVQVTLRLMTNYQEGVRMQLLSRLAYRDGLTDLLNRTSYMEELKRLDASHTFHVLLALYDVNSLKYVNDTYGHQSGDKMIRRVADTLTAHLGSLGKCYRIGGDEFVFLSTAADSEKEFLKLQKDFEASLGVLKLPDGSEHPITVAMGYSVSTHNMPHSMDDVIREADTKMYEAKRRMKTENRL
;
A
#
# COMPACT_ATOMS: atom_id res chain seq x y z
N MET A 1 -24.12 -44.49 -10.58
CA MET A 1 -23.62 -43.76 -11.79
C MET A 1 -23.00 -44.67 -12.84
N LEU A 2 -22.25 -45.72 -12.47
CA LEU A 2 -21.70 -46.72 -13.38
C LEU A 2 -22.79 -47.55 -14.05
N ASP A 3 -23.87 -47.89 -13.34
CA ASP A 3 -24.96 -48.74 -13.84
C ASP A 3 -25.81 -48.07 -14.93
N ILE A 4 -25.96 -46.75 -14.87
CA ILE A 4 -26.63 -45.94 -15.89
C ILE A 4 -25.81 -45.89 -17.20
N LEU A 5 -24.50 -45.84 -17.11
CA LEU A 5 -23.59 -45.91 -18.24
C LEU A 5 -23.63 -47.29 -18.95
N LEU A 6 -23.71 -48.38 -18.18
CA LEU A 6 -23.79 -49.74 -18.71
C LEU A 6 -25.15 -50.04 -19.40
N LEU A 7 -26.26 -49.58 -18.88
CA LEU A 7 -27.58 -49.62 -19.52
C LEU A 7 -27.63 -48.83 -20.85
N TRP A 8 -26.84 -47.82 -20.95
CA TRP A 8 -26.75 -46.93 -22.12
C TRP A 8 -25.97 -47.49 -23.27
N PHE A 9 -25.03 -48.41 -23.01
CA PHE A 9 -24.19 -49.08 -24.03
C PHE A 9 -24.80 -50.36 -24.62
N GLY A 10 -25.93 -50.87 -24.10
CA GLY A 10 -26.43 -52.22 -24.38
C GLY A 10 -27.63 -52.34 -25.30
N SER A 11 -28.28 -51.29 -25.82
CA SER A 11 -29.52 -51.42 -26.59
C SER A 11 -29.53 -50.77 -27.97
N ALA A 12 -30.00 -51.52 -28.94
CA ALA A 12 -30.37 -51.25 -30.33
C ALA A 12 -29.56 -50.26 -31.21
N PRO A 13 -29.07 -50.68 -32.38
CA PRO A 13 -27.99 -49.94 -33.08
C PRO A 13 -28.37 -48.59 -33.71
N GLU A 14 -29.61 -48.31 -34.04
CA GLU A 14 -29.90 -47.06 -34.77
C GLU A 14 -30.40 -45.89 -33.90
N THR A 15 -31.21 -46.11 -32.89
CA THR A 15 -31.62 -45.06 -31.96
C THR A 15 -30.51 -44.66 -31.01
N SER A 16 -29.54 -45.52 -30.77
CA SER A 16 -28.39 -45.26 -29.88
C SER A 16 -27.40 -44.25 -30.44
N PHE A 17 -27.23 -44.13 -31.75
CA PHE A 17 -26.30 -43.20 -32.36
C PHE A 17 -26.70 -41.73 -32.11
N PHE A 18 -27.95 -41.39 -32.45
CA PHE A 18 -28.43 -39.98 -32.27
C PHE A 18 -28.52 -39.56 -30.81
N THR A 19 -28.90 -40.47 -29.92
CA THR A 19 -28.91 -40.15 -28.48
C THR A 19 -27.50 -39.99 -27.92
N ARG A 20 -26.55 -40.79 -28.29
CA ARG A 20 -25.13 -40.69 -27.87
C ARG A 20 -24.48 -39.39 -28.38
N THR A 21 -24.66 -39.04 -29.63
CA THR A 21 -24.16 -37.80 -30.22
C THR A 21 -24.82 -36.59 -29.59
N GLY A 22 -26.15 -36.64 -29.32
CA GLY A 22 -26.87 -35.56 -28.64
C GLY A 22 -26.33 -35.29 -27.23
N VAL A 23 -26.10 -36.35 -26.43
CA VAL A 23 -25.52 -36.19 -25.08
C VAL A 23 -24.08 -35.73 -25.13
N LEU A 24 -23.26 -36.21 -26.07
CA LEU A 24 -21.90 -35.72 -26.22
C LEU A 24 -21.88 -34.23 -26.55
N LEU A 25 -22.72 -33.80 -27.49
CA LEU A 25 -22.84 -32.36 -27.83
C LEU A 25 -23.31 -31.53 -26.64
N PHE A 26 -24.28 -32.06 -25.88
CA PHE A 26 -24.74 -31.39 -24.65
C PHE A 26 -23.62 -31.25 -23.62
N LEU A 27 -22.86 -32.34 -23.38
CA LEU A 27 -21.72 -32.27 -22.41
C LEU A 27 -20.62 -31.34 -22.90
N ILE A 28 -20.34 -31.28 -24.21
CA ILE A 28 -19.38 -30.33 -24.80
C ILE A 28 -19.90 -28.89 -24.58
N MET A 29 -21.19 -28.67 -24.88
CA MET A 29 -21.78 -27.34 -24.67
C MET A 29 -21.73 -26.90 -23.21
N GLU A 30 -22.07 -27.77 -22.26
CA GLU A 30 -21.95 -27.51 -20.82
C GLU A 30 -20.49 -27.23 -20.41
N ALA A 31 -19.54 -28.05 -20.90
CA ALA A 31 -18.13 -27.82 -20.62
C ALA A 31 -17.62 -26.46 -21.15
N VAL A 32 -18.05 -26.07 -22.35
CA VAL A 32 -17.75 -24.75 -22.93
C VAL A 32 -18.37 -23.65 -22.10
N GLN A 33 -19.65 -23.76 -21.71
CA GLN A 33 -20.32 -22.78 -20.88
C GLN A 33 -19.65 -22.62 -19.52
N VAL A 34 -19.30 -23.72 -18.85
CA VAL A 34 -18.58 -23.69 -17.58
C VAL A 34 -17.22 -23.02 -17.75
N THR A 35 -16.46 -23.37 -18.80
CA THR A 35 -15.17 -22.76 -19.08
C THR A 35 -15.28 -21.25 -19.32
N LEU A 36 -16.27 -20.81 -20.11
CA LEU A 36 -16.51 -19.39 -20.37
C LEU A 36 -16.89 -18.63 -19.08
N ARG A 37 -17.75 -19.23 -18.24
CA ARG A 37 -18.09 -18.65 -16.93
C ARG A 37 -16.88 -18.53 -16.01
N LEU A 38 -16.03 -19.54 -15.95
CA LEU A 38 -14.80 -19.49 -15.15
C LEU A 38 -13.84 -18.42 -15.67
N MET A 39 -13.70 -18.27 -16.99
CA MET A 39 -12.87 -17.21 -17.58
C MET A 39 -13.39 -15.81 -17.26
N THR A 40 -14.71 -15.57 -17.37
CA THR A 40 -15.30 -14.27 -17.04
C THR A 40 -15.12 -13.94 -15.57
N ASN A 41 -15.43 -14.87 -14.66
CA ASN A 41 -15.22 -14.67 -13.22
C ASN A 41 -13.76 -14.39 -12.86
N TYR A 42 -12.83 -15.09 -13.51
CA TYR A 42 -11.39 -14.84 -13.32
C TYR A 42 -10.98 -13.45 -13.79
N GLN A 43 -11.45 -13.02 -14.97
CA GLN A 43 -11.18 -11.67 -15.49
C GLN A 43 -11.77 -10.57 -14.62
N GLU A 44 -13.00 -10.77 -14.12
CA GLU A 44 -13.62 -9.84 -13.17
C GLU A 44 -12.84 -9.74 -11.86
N GLY A 45 -12.38 -10.85 -11.32
CA GLY A 45 -11.56 -10.90 -10.13
C GLY A 45 -10.24 -10.13 -10.29
N VAL A 46 -9.52 -10.36 -11.40
CA VAL A 46 -8.28 -9.63 -11.72
C VAL A 46 -8.55 -8.13 -11.92
N ARG A 47 -9.63 -7.79 -12.62
CA ARG A 47 -10.04 -6.39 -12.83
C ARG A 47 -10.35 -5.69 -11.50
N MET A 48 -11.10 -6.36 -10.60
CA MET A 48 -11.42 -5.82 -9.26
C MET A 48 -10.15 -5.60 -8.43
N GLN A 49 -9.21 -6.54 -8.45
CA GLN A 49 -7.92 -6.39 -7.75
C GLN A 49 -7.12 -5.21 -8.31
N LEU A 50 -7.06 -5.06 -9.63
CA LEU A 50 -6.37 -3.93 -10.25
C LEU A 50 -7.03 -2.59 -9.91
N LEU A 51 -8.35 -2.51 -9.98
CA LEU A 51 -9.11 -1.30 -9.61
C LEU A 51 -8.90 -0.95 -8.14
N SER A 52 -8.93 -1.93 -7.25
CA SER A 52 -8.66 -1.75 -5.82
C SER A 52 -7.22 -1.24 -5.62
N ARG A 53 -6.24 -1.83 -6.30
CA ARG A 53 -4.84 -1.37 -6.21
C ARG A 53 -4.69 0.08 -6.67
N LEU A 54 -5.27 0.45 -7.81
CA LEU A 54 -5.23 1.82 -8.32
C LEU A 54 -5.97 2.81 -7.42
N ALA A 55 -7.03 2.39 -6.77
CA ALA A 55 -7.80 3.24 -5.85
C ALA A 55 -7.09 3.49 -4.52
N TYR A 56 -6.30 2.52 -4.00
CA TYR A 56 -5.80 2.52 -2.63
C TYR A 56 -4.28 2.54 -2.49
N ARG A 57 -3.51 2.43 -3.58
CA ARG A 57 -2.06 2.48 -3.56
C ARG A 57 -1.48 3.61 -4.40
N ASP A 58 -0.30 4.07 -3.99
CA ASP A 58 0.48 5.05 -4.74
C ASP A 58 1.25 4.36 -5.88
N GLY A 59 1.09 4.87 -7.11
CA GLY A 59 1.66 4.25 -8.31
C GLY A 59 3.19 4.28 -8.39
N LEU A 60 3.87 5.14 -7.61
CA LEU A 60 5.33 5.24 -7.61
C LEU A 60 5.98 4.34 -6.56
N THR A 61 5.37 4.24 -5.37
CA THR A 61 5.96 3.62 -4.19
C THR A 61 5.29 2.33 -3.73
N ASP A 62 4.10 2.03 -4.27
CA ASP A 62 3.22 0.94 -3.85
C ASP A 62 2.77 1.01 -2.36
N LEU A 63 3.06 2.10 -1.66
CA LEU A 63 2.50 2.37 -0.35
C LEU A 63 0.99 2.62 -0.46
N LEU A 64 0.29 2.60 0.66
CA LEU A 64 -1.07 3.07 0.72
C LEU A 64 -1.12 4.56 0.33
N ASN A 65 -2.11 4.96 -0.45
CA ASN A 65 -2.23 6.32 -0.93
C ASN A 65 -3.06 7.22 0.02
N ARG A 66 -3.24 8.47 -0.36
CA ARG A 66 -4.03 9.45 0.40
C ARG A 66 -5.47 9.00 0.65
N THR A 67 -6.11 8.33 -0.32
CA THR A 67 -7.48 7.80 -0.15
C THR A 67 -7.53 6.78 0.99
N SER A 68 -6.60 5.82 0.99
CA SER A 68 -6.46 4.82 2.06
C SER A 68 -6.23 5.48 3.43
N TYR A 69 -5.39 6.52 3.48
CA TYR A 69 -5.14 7.27 4.71
C TYR A 69 -6.40 7.92 5.24
N MET A 70 -7.15 8.63 4.39
CA MET A 70 -8.39 9.31 4.78
C MET A 70 -9.49 8.34 5.24
N GLU A 71 -9.59 7.17 4.62
CA GLU A 71 -10.52 6.13 5.06
C GLU A 71 -10.13 5.54 6.42
N GLU A 72 -8.83 5.31 6.64
CA GLU A 72 -8.34 4.83 7.93
C GLU A 72 -8.60 5.83 9.05
N LEU A 73 -8.38 7.12 8.81
CA LEU A 73 -8.70 8.17 9.79
C LEU A 73 -10.19 8.15 10.16
N LYS A 74 -11.08 8.10 9.18
CA LYS A 74 -12.52 8.00 9.42
C LYS A 74 -12.91 6.75 10.23
N ARG A 75 -12.25 5.63 9.94
CA ARG A 75 -12.48 4.38 10.67
C ARG A 75 -12.04 4.48 12.13
N LEU A 76 -10.89 5.09 12.38
CA LEU A 76 -10.36 5.27 13.73
C LEU A 76 -11.22 6.23 14.56
N ASP A 77 -11.66 7.32 13.97
CA ASP A 77 -12.57 8.29 14.60
C ASP A 77 -13.89 7.64 14.98
N ALA A 78 -14.51 6.88 14.05
CA ALA A 78 -15.76 6.16 14.29
C ALA A 78 -15.63 5.04 15.34
N SER A 79 -14.46 4.40 15.44
CA SER A 79 -14.22 3.30 16.40
C SER A 79 -13.83 3.76 17.80
N HIS A 80 -13.68 5.08 18.02
CA HIS A 80 -13.19 5.64 19.28
C HIS A 80 -11.87 4.97 19.73
N THR A 81 -10.95 4.75 18.80
CA THR A 81 -9.67 4.10 19.08
C THR A 81 -8.78 5.05 19.89
N PHE A 82 -8.41 4.65 21.11
CA PHE A 82 -7.64 5.49 22.04
C PHE A 82 -6.12 5.38 21.89
N HIS A 83 -5.64 4.31 21.25
CA HIS A 83 -4.22 4.14 21.01
C HIS A 83 -3.91 4.39 19.54
N VAL A 84 -3.37 5.56 19.26
CA VAL A 84 -2.94 5.96 17.92
C VAL A 84 -1.58 6.63 18.02
N LEU A 85 -0.61 6.13 17.28
CA LEU A 85 0.64 6.81 16.99
C LEU A 85 0.63 7.21 15.51
N LEU A 86 0.79 8.50 15.25
CA LEU A 86 0.85 9.05 13.91
C LEU A 86 2.15 9.83 13.75
N ALA A 87 2.91 9.51 12.71
CA ALA A 87 4.11 10.27 12.32
C ALA A 87 3.97 10.78 10.89
N LEU A 88 4.30 12.05 10.70
CA LEU A 88 4.35 12.73 9.41
C LEU A 88 5.80 12.92 9.00
N TYR A 89 6.08 12.71 7.72
CA TYR A 89 7.40 12.85 7.12
C TYR A 89 7.33 13.72 5.88
N ASP A 90 8.35 14.55 5.70
CA ASP A 90 8.55 15.38 4.52
C ASP A 90 9.98 15.20 4.02
N VAL A 91 10.12 14.79 2.75
CA VAL A 91 11.43 14.52 2.15
C VAL A 91 12.13 15.83 1.79
N ASN A 92 13.29 16.06 2.39
CA ASN A 92 14.04 17.28 2.15
C ASN A 92 14.67 17.32 0.74
N SER A 93 14.79 18.51 0.19
CA SER A 93 15.50 18.78 -1.07
C SER A 93 14.96 18.07 -2.33
N LEU A 94 13.77 17.43 -2.28
CA LEU A 94 13.19 16.76 -3.45
C LEU A 94 13.06 17.70 -4.64
N LYS A 95 12.58 18.94 -4.39
CA LYS A 95 12.46 19.95 -5.46
C LYS A 95 13.81 20.27 -6.11
N TYR A 96 14.86 20.46 -5.30
CA TYR A 96 16.21 20.70 -5.82
C TYR A 96 16.70 19.53 -6.69
N VAL A 97 16.52 18.31 -6.24
CA VAL A 97 16.89 17.10 -7.00
C VAL A 97 16.12 17.03 -8.31
N ASN A 98 14.82 17.30 -8.31
CA ASN A 98 13.99 17.31 -9.52
C ASN A 98 14.43 18.41 -10.51
N ASP A 99 14.61 19.63 -10.03
CA ASP A 99 14.93 20.79 -10.86
C ASP A 99 16.35 20.67 -11.47
N THR A 100 17.30 20.03 -10.75
CA THR A 100 18.70 19.93 -11.18
C THR A 100 18.98 18.66 -11.97
N TYR A 101 18.42 17.51 -11.55
CA TYR A 101 18.76 16.17 -12.05
C TYR A 101 17.59 15.43 -12.69
N GLY A 102 16.44 16.11 -12.82
CA GLY A 102 15.23 15.59 -13.44
C GLY A 102 14.39 14.69 -12.52
N HIS A 103 13.12 14.54 -12.88
CA HIS A 103 12.13 13.79 -12.10
C HIS A 103 12.51 12.34 -11.84
N GLN A 104 13.27 11.70 -12.74
CA GLN A 104 13.73 10.33 -12.52
C GLN A 104 14.63 10.18 -11.28
N SER A 105 15.44 11.19 -10.97
CA SER A 105 16.29 11.21 -9.77
C SER A 105 15.45 11.42 -8.51
N GLY A 106 14.47 12.32 -8.55
CA GLY A 106 13.51 12.49 -7.47
C GLY A 106 12.65 11.26 -7.22
N ASP A 107 12.20 10.57 -8.27
CA ASP A 107 11.47 9.31 -8.15
C ASP A 107 12.28 8.22 -7.44
N LYS A 108 13.59 8.12 -7.75
CA LYS A 108 14.49 7.19 -7.03
C LYS A 108 14.61 7.55 -5.55
N MET A 109 14.70 8.85 -5.24
CA MET A 109 14.75 9.34 -3.87
C MET A 109 13.47 8.97 -3.10
N ILE A 110 12.31 9.22 -3.68
CA ILE A 110 11.00 8.90 -3.11
C ILE A 110 10.84 7.39 -2.90
N ARG A 111 11.19 6.55 -3.89
CA ARG A 111 11.17 5.09 -3.74
C ARG A 111 12.09 4.63 -2.61
N ARG A 112 13.29 5.18 -2.52
CA ARG A 112 14.23 4.83 -1.44
C ARG A 112 13.65 5.13 -0.06
N VAL A 113 13.00 6.29 0.13
CA VAL A 113 12.32 6.64 1.39
C VAL A 113 11.18 5.66 1.67
N ALA A 114 10.34 5.36 0.69
CA ALA A 114 9.21 4.44 0.84
C ALA A 114 9.64 3.02 1.21
N ASP A 115 10.63 2.47 0.51
CA ASP A 115 11.18 1.13 0.74
C ASP A 115 11.80 1.03 2.14
N THR A 116 12.58 2.05 2.54
CA THR A 116 13.21 2.10 3.85
C THR A 116 12.18 2.25 4.97
N LEU A 117 11.15 3.10 4.77
CA LEU A 117 10.06 3.28 5.72
C LEU A 117 9.31 1.95 5.95
N THR A 118 8.98 1.25 4.86
CA THR A 118 8.31 -0.05 4.93
C THR A 118 9.17 -1.10 5.62
N ALA A 119 10.46 -1.16 5.29
CA ALA A 119 11.37 -2.14 5.85
C ALA A 119 11.53 -2.01 7.38
N HIS A 120 11.53 -0.79 7.90
CA HIS A 120 11.72 -0.55 9.33
C HIS A 120 10.40 -0.47 10.11
N LEU A 121 9.39 0.22 9.58
CA LEU A 121 8.15 0.53 10.30
C LEU A 121 6.95 -0.31 9.87
N GLY A 122 7.03 -1.00 8.73
CA GLY A 122 5.89 -1.74 8.17
C GLY A 122 5.36 -2.89 9.05
N SER A 123 6.18 -3.44 9.94
CA SER A 123 5.74 -4.45 10.93
C SER A 123 4.97 -3.84 12.10
N LEU A 124 5.20 -2.57 12.43
CA LEU A 124 4.59 -1.88 13.56
C LEU A 124 3.29 -1.16 13.17
N GLY A 125 3.11 -0.82 11.90
CA GLY A 125 1.94 -0.08 11.44
C GLY A 125 1.83 0.02 9.93
N LYS A 126 1.00 0.95 9.47
CA LYS A 126 0.74 1.20 8.05
C LYS A 126 1.51 2.44 7.59
N CYS A 127 2.09 2.33 6.40
CA CYS A 127 2.80 3.43 5.74
C CYS A 127 1.98 3.94 4.55
N TYR A 128 1.89 5.26 4.43
CA TYR A 128 1.12 5.94 3.39
C TYR A 128 1.99 6.98 2.69
N ARG A 129 1.72 7.23 1.40
CA ARG A 129 2.18 8.42 0.70
C ARG A 129 0.97 9.29 0.39
N ILE A 130 0.96 10.51 0.95
CA ILE A 130 -0.20 11.41 0.87
C ILE A 130 0.02 12.63 -0.03
N GLY A 131 1.26 12.88 -0.40
CA GLY A 131 1.68 14.00 -1.27
C GLY A 131 2.91 13.63 -2.09
N GLY A 132 3.48 14.61 -2.79
CA GLY A 132 4.69 14.41 -3.59
C GLY A 132 5.88 13.94 -2.77
N ASP A 133 6.16 14.63 -1.67
CA ASP A 133 7.26 14.44 -0.71
C ASP A 133 6.77 14.07 0.70
N GLU A 134 5.45 13.88 0.88
CA GLU A 134 4.83 13.66 2.18
C GLU A 134 4.45 12.21 2.40
N PHE A 135 4.90 11.65 3.53
CA PHE A 135 4.57 10.30 3.97
C PHE A 135 3.93 10.32 5.36
N VAL A 136 3.15 9.30 5.65
CA VAL A 136 2.54 9.08 6.97
C VAL A 136 2.83 7.67 7.42
N PHE A 137 3.18 7.52 8.69
CA PHE A 137 3.15 6.25 9.40
C PHE A 137 2.04 6.32 10.45
N LEU A 138 1.27 5.25 10.56
CA LEU A 138 0.17 5.15 11.52
C LEU A 138 0.15 3.77 12.17
N SER A 139 0.18 3.72 13.49
CA SER A 139 0.05 2.52 14.30
C SER A 139 -1.08 2.66 15.32
N THR A 140 -1.80 1.57 15.55
CA THR A 140 -2.81 1.45 16.61
C THR A 140 -2.42 0.42 17.68
N ALA A 141 -1.17 -0.06 17.64
CA ALA A 141 -0.66 -0.97 18.64
C ALA A 141 -0.44 -0.24 19.98
N ALA A 142 -0.89 -0.85 21.07
CA ALA A 142 -0.61 -0.35 22.40
C ALA A 142 0.92 -0.35 22.64
N ASP A 143 1.41 0.66 23.36
CA ASP A 143 2.84 0.81 23.73
C ASP A 143 3.83 0.86 22.54
N SER A 144 3.35 1.22 21.35
CA SER A 144 4.18 1.27 20.13
C SER A 144 5.21 2.40 20.12
N GLU A 145 5.09 3.42 20.97
CA GLU A 145 5.94 4.62 20.91
C GLU A 145 7.43 4.30 21.13
N LYS A 146 7.75 3.50 22.14
CA LYS A 146 9.14 3.14 22.45
C LYS A 146 9.79 2.35 21.32
N GLU A 147 9.06 1.41 20.74
CA GLU A 147 9.53 0.62 19.61
C GLU A 147 9.64 1.50 18.35
N PHE A 148 8.64 2.34 18.10
CA PHE A 148 8.66 3.32 17.02
C PHE A 148 9.90 4.20 17.07
N LEU A 149 10.23 4.79 18.23
CA LEU A 149 11.40 5.66 18.36
C LEU A 149 12.74 4.94 18.10
N LYS A 150 12.81 3.64 18.41
CA LYS A 150 13.97 2.82 18.05
C LYS A 150 14.04 2.59 16.55
N LEU A 151 12.95 2.11 15.95
CA LEU A 151 12.88 1.82 14.51
C LEU A 151 13.03 3.08 13.66
N GLN A 152 12.58 4.22 14.17
CA GLN A 152 12.75 5.53 13.53
C GLN A 152 14.24 5.91 13.39
N LYS A 153 15.04 5.67 14.41
CA LYS A 153 16.50 5.91 14.34
C LYS A 153 17.17 5.00 13.31
N ASP A 154 16.76 3.73 13.29
CA ASP A 154 17.27 2.75 12.33
C ASP A 154 16.86 3.11 10.90
N PHE A 155 15.63 3.60 10.71
CA PHE A 155 15.13 4.13 9.44
C PHE A 155 15.98 5.32 8.96
N GLU A 156 16.19 6.34 9.79
CA GLU A 156 16.98 7.52 9.42
C GLU A 156 18.42 7.15 9.05
N ALA A 157 19.04 6.27 9.82
CA ALA A 157 20.40 5.79 9.53
C ALA A 157 20.50 4.98 8.22
N SER A 158 19.40 4.34 7.80
CA SER A 158 19.31 3.49 6.60
C SER A 158 18.96 4.24 5.31
N LEU A 159 18.56 5.52 5.38
CA LEU A 159 18.23 6.33 4.19
C LEU A 159 19.42 6.46 3.25
N GLY A 160 20.61 6.76 3.81
CA GLY A 160 21.87 6.84 3.07
C GLY A 160 21.90 7.99 2.07
N VAL A 161 22.54 7.75 0.93
CA VAL A 161 22.74 8.74 -0.12
C VAL A 161 22.13 8.32 -1.45
N LEU A 162 21.67 9.27 -2.23
CA LEU A 162 21.25 9.11 -3.62
C LEU A 162 22.45 9.36 -4.52
N LYS A 163 22.81 8.37 -5.36
CA LYS A 163 23.78 8.56 -6.44
C LYS A 163 23.14 9.32 -7.60
N LEU A 164 23.68 10.45 -7.94
CA LEU A 164 23.19 11.35 -8.98
C LEU A 164 23.83 11.06 -10.34
N PRO A 165 23.22 11.51 -11.46
CA PRO A 165 23.72 11.22 -12.80
C PRO A 165 25.13 11.75 -13.11
N ASP A 166 25.57 12.80 -12.42
CA ASP A 166 26.92 13.39 -12.54
C ASP A 166 27.98 12.67 -11.70
N GLY A 167 27.58 11.57 -11.01
CA GLY A 167 28.45 10.80 -10.12
C GLY A 167 28.57 11.35 -8.71
N SER A 168 27.97 12.50 -8.41
CA SER A 168 27.88 13.04 -7.05
C SER A 168 26.89 12.27 -6.19
N GLU A 169 27.00 12.46 -4.87
CA GLU A 169 26.10 11.84 -3.88
C GLU A 169 25.30 12.93 -3.14
N HIS A 170 24.00 12.71 -3.01
CA HIS A 170 23.11 13.60 -2.27
C HIS A 170 22.54 12.86 -1.06
N PRO A 171 22.70 13.37 0.18
CA PRO A 171 22.13 12.73 1.35
C PRO A 171 20.60 12.74 1.30
N ILE A 172 19.98 11.61 1.58
CA ILE A 172 18.52 11.52 1.71
C ILE A 172 18.17 11.80 3.17
N THR A 173 17.43 12.87 3.40
CA THR A 173 16.96 13.24 4.74
C THR A 173 15.48 13.55 4.73
N VAL A 174 14.82 13.33 5.85
CA VAL A 174 13.40 13.62 6.05
C VAL A 174 13.20 14.48 7.30
N ALA A 175 12.31 15.45 7.24
CA ALA A 175 11.80 16.09 8.44
C ALA A 175 10.66 15.23 8.98
N MET A 176 10.64 14.98 10.30
CA MET A 176 9.64 14.13 10.93
C MET A 176 9.05 14.80 12.16
N GLY A 177 7.74 14.63 12.36
CA GLY A 177 7.04 14.92 13.59
C GLY A 177 6.04 13.82 13.90
N TYR A 178 5.88 13.49 15.17
CA TYR A 178 4.92 12.47 15.59
C TYR A 178 4.10 12.92 16.80
N SER A 179 2.93 12.31 16.94
CA SER A 179 2.05 12.45 18.08
C SER A 179 1.44 11.12 18.47
N VAL A 180 1.08 10.98 19.73
CA VAL A 180 0.48 9.77 20.30
C VAL A 180 -0.78 10.15 21.06
N SER A 181 -1.88 9.47 20.76
CA SER A 181 -3.08 9.45 21.59
C SER A 181 -3.16 8.16 22.37
N THR A 182 -3.45 8.24 23.66
CA THR A 182 -3.60 7.07 24.54
C THR A 182 -4.87 7.20 25.37
N HIS A 183 -5.29 6.09 25.99
CA HIS A 183 -6.46 6.07 26.86
C HIS A 183 -6.36 7.09 28.02
N ASN A 184 -5.15 7.33 28.53
CA ASN A 184 -4.90 8.28 29.61
C ASN A 184 -4.79 9.73 29.14
N MET A 185 -4.57 9.96 27.85
CA MET A 185 -4.49 11.28 27.23
C MET A 185 -5.21 11.22 25.86
N PRO A 186 -6.55 11.17 25.89
CA PRO A 186 -7.33 11.08 24.66
C PRO A 186 -7.29 12.42 23.92
N HIS A 187 -6.71 12.40 22.73
CA HIS A 187 -6.75 13.50 21.77
C HIS A 187 -7.70 13.14 20.63
N SER A 188 -8.37 14.14 20.06
CA SER A 188 -9.06 13.93 18.79
C SER A 188 -8.05 13.60 17.69
N MET A 189 -8.49 12.91 16.61
CA MET A 189 -7.59 12.66 15.48
C MET A 189 -7.03 13.96 14.88
N ASP A 190 -7.83 15.03 14.86
CA ASP A 190 -7.38 16.35 14.41
C ASP A 190 -6.28 16.93 15.29
N ASP A 191 -6.34 16.73 16.61
CA ASP A 191 -5.29 17.17 17.54
C ASP A 191 -4.00 16.37 17.32
N VAL A 192 -4.09 15.07 17.16
CA VAL A 192 -2.94 14.18 16.88
C VAL A 192 -2.24 14.60 15.58
N ILE A 193 -3.01 14.81 14.50
CA ILE A 193 -2.47 15.26 13.22
C ILE A 193 -1.82 16.63 13.35
N ARG A 194 -2.49 17.60 13.97
CA ARG A 194 -1.98 18.96 14.14
C ARG A 194 -0.69 19.01 14.95
N GLU A 195 -0.59 18.21 16.01
CA GLU A 195 0.62 18.12 16.83
C GLU A 195 1.79 17.52 16.04
N ALA A 196 1.55 16.41 15.31
CA ALA A 196 2.56 15.78 14.45
C ALA A 196 3.04 16.75 13.36
N ASP A 197 2.13 17.49 12.71
CA ASP A 197 2.45 18.49 11.67
C ASP A 197 3.30 19.62 12.23
N THR A 198 2.92 20.16 13.39
CA THR A 198 3.70 21.21 14.06
C THR A 198 5.13 20.78 14.34
N LYS A 199 5.32 19.57 14.88
CA LYS A 199 6.65 19.01 15.17
C LYS A 199 7.46 18.78 13.89
N MET A 200 6.83 18.27 12.82
CA MET A 200 7.47 18.07 11.53
C MET A 200 7.94 19.39 10.92
N TYR A 201 7.09 20.42 10.97
CA TYR A 201 7.45 21.75 10.48
C TYR A 201 8.61 22.37 11.26
N GLU A 202 8.65 22.23 12.58
CA GLU A 202 9.78 22.64 13.41
C GLU A 202 11.07 21.89 13.06
N ALA A 203 11.00 20.59 12.86
CA ALA A 203 12.13 19.77 12.40
C ALA A 203 12.64 20.27 11.04
N LYS A 204 11.74 20.52 10.09
CA LYS A 204 12.07 21.04 8.75
C LYS A 204 12.78 22.41 8.82
N ARG A 205 12.33 23.29 9.72
CA ARG A 205 12.98 24.59 9.93
C ARG A 205 14.38 24.46 10.52
N ARG A 206 14.59 23.59 11.50
CA ARG A 206 15.91 23.33 12.11
C ARG A 206 16.90 22.82 11.06
N MET A 207 16.51 21.80 10.29
CA MET A 207 17.35 21.23 9.23
C MET A 207 17.74 22.25 8.14
N LYS A 208 16.84 23.18 7.78
CA LYS A 208 17.13 24.27 6.84
C LYS A 208 18.14 25.26 7.38
N THR A 209 18.16 25.49 8.69
CA THR A 209 19.12 26.42 9.32
C THR A 209 20.50 25.79 9.42
N GLU A 210 20.57 24.51 9.79
CA GLU A 210 21.83 23.74 9.87
C GLU A 210 22.52 23.58 8.51
N ASN A 211 21.76 23.38 7.43
CA ASN A 211 22.29 23.27 6.06
C ASN A 211 22.72 24.61 5.44
N ARG A 212 22.54 25.75 6.13
CA ARG A 212 22.99 27.08 5.67
C ARG A 212 24.28 27.55 6.33
N LEU A 213 24.77 26.81 7.30
CA LEU A 213 26.05 27.04 7.98
C LEU A 213 27.14 26.15 7.38
#